data_55151e71e5047b09c8fee671ee3d1e75
#
_entry.id   55151e71e5047b09c8fee671ee3d1e75
#
_cell.length_a   1.000
_cell.length_b   1.000
_cell.length_c   1.000
_cell.angle_alpha   90.00
_cell.angle_beta   90.00
_cell.angle_gamma   90.00
#
_symmetry.space_group_name_H-M   'P 1'
#
loop_
_entity.id
_entity.type
_entity.pdbx_description
1 polymer ?
#
loop_
_entity_poly.entity_id
_entity_poly.type
_entity_poly.pdbx_seq_one_letter_code
_entity_poly.pdbx_strand_id
1 'polypeptide(L)'
;MDDLLAPNQGDLEINWQNVGPQNEKGFDNENNYTTIAYNFPGDNTIEELGMSKETKDETVNSKIKWVAFKQQFFSSILIAGNDFQNATLQYETFAPGSGNIKQFHAQLSVPYTPQTDSYGFSFYFGPNKYSTLKKYDDLHLQRLWIIGWVNRWLVIPTFDFLGKYIANYGLIILLLTIFIKIIISPLTYKSYLSTAKMRLLKPEMDKINEKYPKQEDAMKKQQAMMALYKSAGVNPMGGCLPLLIQFPILIAMFRFFPASIELRGKSFLWADDLSSYDSILHLPFDIPFYGDHVSLFALLMAVSVFITSKISYSQTAQAGPQMAGMKFMMLYLMPLMLLFWFNNYSSGLSYYYLVSNIITMGQTFVFRYIVNEDKLHQRMKENARKPKKMSKFQQRYEELMKQREQLARQQAAARNKRK
;
A
#
# COMPACT_ATOMS: atom_id res chain seq x y z
N MET A 1 44.41 -3.02 27.42
CA MET A 1 43.76 -3.26 26.14
C MET A 1 44.64 -4.03 25.15
N ASP A 2 45.94 -3.78 25.18
CA ASP A 2 46.88 -4.45 24.26
C ASP A 2 46.91 -5.99 24.39
N ASP A 3 46.49 -6.55 25.53
CA ASP A 3 46.36 -7.99 25.77
C ASP A 3 45.07 -8.60 25.18
N LEU A 4 44.14 -7.78 24.68
CA LEU A 4 42.89 -8.22 24.07
C LEU A 4 42.95 -8.27 22.54
N LEU A 5 44.03 -7.74 21.95
CA LEU A 5 44.23 -7.73 20.52
C LEU A 5 45.14 -8.88 20.10
N ALA A 6 44.76 -9.63 19.11
CA ALA A 6 45.66 -10.54 18.44
C ALA A 6 46.79 -9.72 17.79
N PRO A 7 48.05 -10.22 17.79
CA PRO A 7 49.13 -9.57 17.07
C PRO A 7 48.76 -9.32 15.61
N ASN A 8 48.76 -8.06 15.16
CA ASN A 8 48.34 -7.56 13.85
C ASN A 8 46.84 -7.24 13.67
N GLN A 9 46.02 -7.23 14.70
CA GLN A 9 44.65 -6.73 14.59
C GLN A 9 44.63 -5.24 14.92
N GLY A 10 44.24 -4.41 13.90
CA GLY A 10 44.06 -2.96 14.06
C GLY A 10 42.68 -2.54 14.52
N ASP A 11 41.74 -3.48 14.73
CA ASP A 11 40.35 -3.22 15.07
C ASP A 11 39.89 -4.06 16.24
N LEU A 12 39.02 -3.47 17.06
CA LEU A 12 38.25 -4.18 18.09
C LEU A 12 37.00 -4.75 17.45
N GLU A 13 36.69 -5.99 17.73
CA GLU A 13 35.51 -6.67 17.25
C GLU A 13 34.43 -6.78 18.34
N ILE A 14 33.23 -6.32 18.03
CA ILE A 14 32.04 -6.42 18.89
C ILE A 14 31.12 -7.46 18.30
N ASN A 15 30.91 -8.56 19.02
CA ASN A 15 29.91 -9.57 18.68
C ASN A 15 28.66 -9.33 19.49
N TRP A 16 27.59 -8.93 18.80
CA TRP A 16 26.29 -8.70 19.40
C TRP A 16 25.28 -9.72 18.88
N GLN A 17 24.69 -10.49 19.80
CA GLN A 17 23.72 -11.52 19.48
C GLN A 17 22.44 -11.30 20.28
N ASN A 18 21.31 -11.62 19.70
CA ASN A 18 20.03 -11.60 20.37
C ASN A 18 19.06 -12.62 19.75
N VAL A 19 18.15 -13.13 20.56
CA VAL A 19 17.03 -13.96 20.11
C VAL A 19 15.75 -13.15 20.26
N GLY A 20 15.06 -12.92 19.15
CA GLY A 20 13.76 -12.27 19.13
C GLY A 20 12.66 -13.28 19.43
N PRO A 21 12.01 -13.23 20.62
CA PRO A 21 10.89 -14.09 20.93
C PRO A 21 9.66 -13.73 20.08
N GLN A 22 8.78 -14.70 19.88
CA GLN A 22 7.45 -14.44 19.32
C GLN A 22 6.58 -13.78 20.40
N ASN A 23 6.25 -12.52 20.19
CA ASN A 23 5.45 -11.72 21.12
C ASN A 23 4.02 -11.51 20.63
N GLU A 24 3.79 -11.65 19.31
CA GLU A 24 2.54 -11.30 18.67
C GLU A 24 1.80 -12.51 18.13
N LYS A 25 0.52 -12.33 17.90
CA LYS A 25 -0.36 -13.33 17.33
C LYS A 25 -0.06 -13.47 15.83
N GLY A 26 0.31 -14.64 15.37
CA GLY A 26 0.63 -14.89 13.97
C GLY A 26 2.10 -14.72 13.62
N PHE A 27 2.80 -15.85 13.59
CA PHE A 27 4.23 -15.95 13.30
C PHE A 27 4.63 -15.23 12.00
N ASP A 28 3.92 -15.48 10.89
CA ASP A 28 4.28 -14.91 9.58
C ASP A 28 4.20 -13.39 9.56
N ASN A 29 3.19 -12.82 10.23
CA ASN A 29 3.05 -11.37 10.30
C ASN A 29 4.19 -10.73 11.09
N GLU A 30 4.48 -11.24 12.28
CA GLU A 30 5.58 -10.73 13.12
C GLU A 30 6.94 -10.92 12.44
N ASN A 31 7.16 -12.06 11.78
CA ASN A 31 8.37 -12.34 11.03
C ASN A 31 8.61 -11.34 9.89
N ASN A 32 7.53 -10.88 9.22
CA ASN A 32 7.64 -9.89 8.15
C ASN A 32 8.12 -8.51 8.63
N TYR A 33 7.94 -8.18 9.91
CA TYR A 33 8.42 -6.93 10.51
C TYR A 33 9.74 -7.09 11.25
N THR A 34 10.23 -8.33 11.40
CA THR A 34 11.41 -8.68 12.19
C THR A 34 12.64 -8.81 11.27
N THR A 35 13.61 -7.89 11.41
CA THR A 35 14.80 -7.83 10.55
C THR A 35 15.97 -7.11 11.25
N ILE A 36 17.14 -7.11 10.62
CA ILE A 36 18.25 -6.22 10.98
C ILE A 36 18.15 -4.98 10.08
N ALA A 37 18.24 -3.81 10.73
CA ALA A 37 18.32 -2.53 10.04
C ALA A 37 19.61 -1.80 10.45
N TYR A 38 20.16 -0.98 9.57
CA TYR A 38 21.35 -0.18 9.82
C TYR A 38 21.33 1.14 9.05
N ASN A 39 22.20 2.07 9.47
CA ASN A 39 22.29 3.39 8.85
C ASN A 39 23.74 3.79 8.60
N PHE A 40 23.99 4.37 7.44
CA PHE A 40 25.28 4.96 7.10
C PHE A 40 25.41 6.36 7.70
N PRO A 41 26.62 6.77 8.17
CA PRO A 41 26.85 8.10 8.73
C PRO A 41 26.47 9.20 7.74
N GLY A 42 25.63 10.13 8.18
CA GLY A 42 25.19 11.27 7.35
C GLY A 42 24.17 10.93 6.26
N ASP A 43 23.76 9.67 6.12
CA ASP A 43 22.70 9.30 5.20
C ASP A 43 21.33 9.43 5.88
N ASN A 44 20.40 9.98 5.13
CA ASN A 44 19.00 10.13 5.53
C ASN A 44 18.17 8.86 5.32
N THR A 45 18.72 7.81 4.72
CA THR A 45 18.04 6.53 4.49
C THR A 45 18.52 5.48 5.49
N ILE A 46 17.73 4.45 5.68
CA ILE A 46 18.12 3.25 6.40
C ILE A 46 18.09 2.07 5.45
N GLU A 47 18.97 1.13 5.68
CA GLU A 47 19.00 -0.14 4.97
C GLU A 47 18.46 -1.25 5.88
N GLU A 48 17.81 -2.25 5.28
CA GLU A 48 17.28 -3.42 5.98
C GLU A 48 17.73 -4.68 5.24
N LEU A 49 18.08 -5.75 5.94
CA LEU A 49 18.42 -7.03 5.33
C LEU A 49 17.26 -7.65 4.52
N GLY A 50 16.11 -7.04 4.57
CA GLY A 50 14.90 -7.48 3.87
C GLY A 50 14.20 -8.63 4.60
N MET A 51 13.03 -8.97 4.06
CA MET A 51 12.16 -10.00 4.63
C MET A 51 12.51 -11.36 4.02
N SER A 52 12.97 -12.30 4.83
CA SER A 52 13.17 -13.70 4.42
C SER A 52 12.64 -14.65 5.50
N LYS A 53 12.12 -15.80 5.06
CA LYS A 53 11.74 -16.91 5.94
C LYS A 53 12.92 -17.83 6.26
N GLU A 54 14.08 -17.56 5.68
CA GLU A 54 15.31 -18.34 5.81
C GLU A 54 16.41 -17.50 6.43
N THR A 55 17.59 -18.08 6.54
CA THR A 55 18.81 -17.35 6.94
C THR A 55 19.15 -16.30 5.90
N LYS A 56 19.57 -15.12 6.36
CA LYS A 56 20.11 -14.07 5.51
C LYS A 56 21.32 -13.45 6.17
N ASP A 57 22.35 -13.20 5.38
CA ASP A 57 23.59 -12.54 5.79
C ASP A 57 23.95 -11.42 4.82
N GLU A 58 24.65 -10.44 5.33
CA GLU A 58 25.17 -9.31 4.56
C GLU A 58 26.45 -8.79 5.21
N THR A 59 27.50 -8.58 4.40
CA THR A 59 28.72 -7.92 4.83
C THR A 59 28.76 -6.51 4.29
N VAL A 60 28.79 -5.54 5.20
CA VAL A 60 28.83 -4.10 4.90
C VAL A 60 30.25 -3.59 5.11
N ASN A 61 30.95 -3.28 4.02
CA ASN A 61 32.33 -2.77 4.04
C ASN A 61 32.43 -1.23 4.12
N SER A 62 31.35 -0.59 4.56
CA SER A 62 31.27 0.86 4.73
C SER A 62 31.01 1.21 6.18
N LYS A 63 31.34 2.45 6.58
CA LYS A 63 31.05 2.93 7.93
C LYS A 63 29.57 2.90 8.25
N ILE A 64 29.24 2.45 9.46
CA ILE A 64 27.86 2.33 9.96
C ILE A 64 27.73 3.13 11.25
N LYS A 65 26.66 3.91 11.40
CA LYS A 65 26.38 4.70 12.60
C LYS A 65 25.72 3.88 13.70
N TRP A 66 24.75 3.06 13.31
CA TRP A 66 24.03 2.18 14.23
C TRP A 66 23.51 0.94 13.53
N VAL A 67 23.32 -0.13 14.31
CA VAL A 67 22.66 -1.36 13.90
C VAL A 67 21.48 -1.62 14.83
N ALA A 68 20.35 -2.05 14.28
CA ALA A 68 19.12 -2.35 15.00
C ALA A 68 18.65 -3.78 14.75
N PHE A 69 18.39 -4.52 15.82
CA PHE A 69 17.58 -5.72 15.79
C PHE A 69 16.12 -5.29 15.98
N LYS A 70 15.42 -5.19 14.87
CA LYS A 70 14.06 -4.67 14.79
C LYS A 70 13.06 -5.82 14.84
N GLN A 71 12.08 -5.73 15.74
CA GLN A 71 10.88 -6.53 15.77
C GLN A 71 9.66 -5.66 15.40
N GLN A 72 8.47 -6.22 15.37
CA GLN A 72 7.27 -5.52 14.95
C GLN A 72 7.03 -4.22 15.73
N PHE A 73 7.07 -4.27 17.05
CA PHE A 73 6.75 -3.11 17.91
C PHE A 73 7.92 -2.59 18.72
N PHE A 74 9.03 -3.31 18.80
CA PHE A 74 10.19 -2.94 19.57
C PHE A 74 11.48 -3.10 18.77
N SER A 75 12.47 -2.30 19.13
CA SER A 75 13.82 -2.43 18.57
C SER A 75 14.87 -2.36 19.67
N SER A 76 15.93 -3.15 19.49
CA SER A 76 17.19 -3.04 20.21
C SER A 76 18.19 -2.44 19.24
N ILE A 77 18.79 -1.27 19.56
CA ILE A 77 19.67 -0.54 18.66
C ILE A 77 20.99 -0.30 19.37
N LEU A 78 22.08 -0.67 18.72
CA LEU A 78 23.44 -0.34 19.15
C LEU A 78 23.98 0.80 18.30
N ILE A 79 24.33 1.91 18.94
CA ILE A 79 24.76 3.17 18.34
C ILE A 79 26.22 3.39 18.67
N ALA A 80 27.06 3.59 17.66
CA ALA A 80 28.47 3.93 17.86
C ALA A 80 28.63 5.42 18.19
N GLY A 81 29.45 5.73 19.16
CA GLY A 81 29.94 7.09 19.39
C GLY A 81 30.80 7.55 18.20
N ASN A 82 31.85 6.77 17.88
CA ASN A 82 32.55 6.80 16.61
C ASN A 82 31.99 5.68 15.73
N ASP A 83 31.88 5.90 14.43
CA ASP A 83 31.21 4.93 13.52
C ASP A 83 31.91 3.56 13.52
N PHE A 84 31.16 2.48 13.36
CA PHE A 84 31.70 1.17 13.03
C PHE A 84 32.34 1.23 11.63
N GLN A 85 33.47 0.57 11.42
CA GLN A 85 34.21 0.56 10.16
C GLN A 85 33.56 -0.36 9.12
N ASN A 86 33.10 -1.51 9.58
CA ASN A 86 32.38 -2.52 8.81
C ASN A 86 31.46 -3.32 9.72
N ALA A 87 30.58 -4.11 9.14
CA ALA A 87 29.71 -5.04 9.84
C ALA A 87 29.45 -6.31 9.03
N THR A 88 29.39 -7.44 9.71
CA THR A 88 28.76 -8.65 9.20
C THR A 88 27.47 -8.87 9.97
N LEU A 89 26.33 -8.83 9.26
CA LEU A 89 25.01 -8.88 9.82
C LEU A 89 24.33 -10.16 9.34
N GLN A 90 23.77 -10.93 10.26
CA GLN A 90 23.10 -12.19 9.94
C GLN A 90 21.85 -12.38 10.79
N TYR A 91 20.82 -12.94 10.22
CA TYR A 91 19.73 -13.52 10.99
C TYR A 91 19.34 -14.90 10.48
N GLU A 92 18.85 -15.73 11.39
CA GLU A 92 18.26 -17.02 11.13
C GLU A 92 16.81 -17.04 11.63
N THR A 93 15.87 -17.53 10.80
CA THR A 93 14.45 -17.58 11.15
C THR A 93 14.13 -18.94 11.77
N PHE A 94 13.50 -18.93 12.93
CA PHE A 94 13.03 -20.14 13.60
C PHE A 94 11.79 -20.74 12.92
N ALA A 95 11.55 -22.02 13.17
CA ALA A 95 10.32 -22.65 12.74
C ALA A 95 9.10 -22.11 13.52
N PRO A 96 7.92 -21.98 12.86
CA PRO A 96 6.68 -21.63 13.57
C PRO A 96 6.43 -22.58 14.75
N GLY A 97 5.97 -22.03 15.87
CA GLY A 97 5.72 -22.79 17.11
C GLY A 97 6.92 -22.99 18.00
N SER A 98 8.12 -22.53 17.63
CA SER A 98 9.33 -22.58 18.49
C SER A 98 9.27 -21.59 19.66
N GLY A 99 8.36 -20.64 19.67
CA GLY A 99 8.30 -19.53 20.63
C GLY A 99 9.25 -18.37 20.30
N ASN A 100 10.07 -18.48 19.25
CA ASN A 100 10.99 -17.47 18.77
C ASN A 100 10.75 -17.16 17.30
N ILE A 101 11.10 -15.93 16.87
CA ILE A 101 10.97 -15.50 15.47
C ILE A 101 12.31 -15.60 14.76
N LYS A 102 13.33 -14.88 15.27
CA LYS A 102 14.66 -14.82 14.66
C LYS A 102 15.77 -14.81 15.70
N GLN A 103 16.87 -15.45 15.34
CA GLN A 103 18.16 -15.23 15.97
C GLN A 103 18.92 -14.19 15.15
N PHE A 104 19.44 -13.17 15.82
CA PHE A 104 20.22 -12.09 15.24
C PHE A 104 21.66 -12.19 15.64
N HIS A 105 22.54 -11.88 14.71
CA HIS A 105 23.98 -11.78 14.93
C HIS A 105 24.52 -10.57 14.16
N ALA A 106 25.27 -9.71 14.86
CA ALA A 106 26.01 -8.59 14.28
C ALA A 106 27.45 -8.62 14.78
N GLN A 107 28.38 -8.71 13.87
CA GLN A 107 29.82 -8.62 14.10
C GLN A 107 30.27 -7.26 13.58
N LEU A 108 30.73 -6.38 14.47
CA LEU A 108 30.98 -4.97 14.23
C LEU A 108 32.42 -4.65 14.50
N SER A 109 33.11 -3.97 13.59
CA SER A 109 34.51 -3.58 13.73
C SER A 109 34.61 -2.11 14.14
N VAL A 110 35.43 -1.83 15.16
CA VAL A 110 35.75 -0.50 15.67
C VAL A 110 37.24 -0.27 15.58
N PRO A 111 37.70 0.85 14.97
CA PRO A 111 39.13 1.08 14.82
C PRO A 111 39.79 1.23 16.18
N TYR A 112 40.83 0.45 16.42
CA TYR A 112 41.65 0.58 17.62
C TYR A 112 42.75 1.62 17.38
N THR A 113 42.78 2.60 18.27
CA THR A 113 43.86 3.58 18.31
C THR A 113 44.47 3.59 19.73
N PRO A 114 45.75 3.33 19.89
CA PRO A 114 46.40 3.28 21.23
C PRO A 114 46.24 4.54 22.07
N GLN A 115 45.94 5.68 21.42
CA GLN A 115 45.69 6.97 22.07
C GLN A 115 44.25 7.17 22.49
N THR A 116 43.34 6.25 22.16
CA THR A 116 41.92 6.37 22.53
C THR A 116 41.66 5.73 23.88
N ASP A 117 41.39 6.55 24.88
CA ASP A 117 41.18 6.10 26.26
C ASP A 117 39.84 5.40 26.48
N SER A 118 38.85 5.68 25.64
CA SER A 118 37.51 5.11 25.77
C SER A 118 36.75 5.04 24.44
N TYR A 119 35.94 4.02 24.30
CA TYR A 119 34.97 3.86 23.19
C TYR A 119 33.58 4.03 23.74
N GLY A 120 32.86 5.02 23.22
CA GLY A 120 31.47 5.29 23.62
C GLY A 120 30.47 4.51 22.75
N PHE A 121 29.58 3.78 23.39
CA PHE A 121 28.44 3.14 22.76
C PHE A 121 27.17 3.53 23.50
N SER A 122 26.08 3.61 22.78
CA SER A 122 24.76 3.82 23.35
C SER A 122 23.80 2.74 22.87
N PHE A 123 22.92 2.30 23.78
CA PHE A 123 21.86 1.38 23.44
C PHE A 123 20.52 2.09 23.51
N TYR A 124 19.67 1.80 22.53
CA TYR A 124 18.25 2.09 22.61
C TYR A 124 17.48 0.77 22.72
N PHE A 125 16.70 0.62 23.75
CA PHE A 125 15.72 -0.46 23.92
C PHE A 125 14.37 0.17 24.08
N GLY A 126 13.48 0.02 23.11
CA GLY A 126 12.22 0.72 23.19
C GLY A 126 11.27 0.47 22.03
N PRO A 127 10.10 1.13 22.09
CA PRO A 127 9.05 0.94 21.12
C PRO A 127 9.37 1.59 19.77
N ASN A 128 8.92 0.95 18.71
CA ASN A 128 8.91 1.50 17.36
C ASN A 128 7.78 2.53 17.20
N LYS A 129 7.78 3.55 18.05
CA LYS A 129 6.81 4.64 18.01
C LYS A 129 7.43 5.87 17.36
N TYR A 130 6.75 6.40 16.33
CA TYR A 130 7.26 7.53 15.55
C TYR A 130 7.65 8.74 16.42
N SER A 131 6.77 9.15 17.36
CA SER A 131 7.02 10.29 18.24
C SER A 131 8.18 10.07 19.22
N THR A 132 8.47 8.82 19.58
CA THR A 132 9.62 8.45 20.42
C THR A 132 10.90 8.43 19.62
N LEU A 133 10.89 7.74 18.47
CA LEU A 133 12.06 7.63 17.60
C LEU A 133 12.47 8.98 16.98
N LYS A 134 11.52 9.88 16.75
CA LYS A 134 11.78 11.24 16.26
C LYS A 134 12.60 12.09 17.23
N LYS A 135 12.66 11.75 18.53
CA LYS A 135 13.52 12.45 19.48
C LYS A 135 15.01 12.25 19.19
N TYR A 136 15.35 11.24 18.40
CA TYR A 136 16.69 10.89 17.91
C TYR A 136 16.81 11.24 16.43
N ASP A 137 16.44 12.48 16.06
CA ASP A 137 16.34 12.92 14.65
C ASP A 137 17.72 12.98 13.97
N ASP A 138 18.78 13.26 14.71
CA ASP A 138 20.18 13.19 14.31
C ASP A 138 20.64 11.78 13.87
N LEU A 139 20.02 10.76 14.42
CA LEU A 139 20.26 9.34 14.06
C LEU A 139 19.26 8.78 13.07
N HIS A 140 18.26 9.56 12.67
CA HIS A 140 17.18 9.15 11.77
C HIS A 140 16.41 7.90 12.18
N LEU A 141 16.34 7.58 13.49
CA LEU A 141 15.68 6.37 14.01
C LEU A 141 14.20 6.30 13.67
N GLN A 142 13.53 7.43 13.47
CA GLN A 142 12.12 7.47 13.04
C GLN A 142 11.90 6.82 11.68
N ARG A 143 12.93 6.59 10.89
CA ARG A 143 12.85 5.90 9.59
C ARG A 143 12.82 4.38 9.70
N LEU A 144 13.15 3.82 10.87
CA LEU A 144 12.91 2.40 11.19
C LEU A 144 11.43 2.02 11.01
N TRP A 145 10.55 2.98 11.19
CA TRP A 145 9.16 2.84 10.83
C TRP A 145 8.97 3.36 9.40
N ILE A 146 8.91 2.44 8.43
CA ILE A 146 8.75 2.78 7.00
C ILE A 146 7.41 3.48 6.78
N ILE A 147 7.44 4.81 6.85
CA ILE A 147 6.27 5.66 6.76
C ILE A 147 6.29 6.39 5.44
N GLY A 148 5.33 6.08 4.56
CA GLY A 148 5.06 6.92 3.40
C GLY A 148 4.62 8.34 3.81
N TRP A 149 4.70 9.29 2.89
CA TRP A 149 4.32 10.69 3.13
C TRP A 149 2.88 10.85 3.66
N VAL A 150 1.94 9.98 3.23
CA VAL A 150 0.55 9.97 3.74
C VAL A 150 0.50 9.70 5.23
N ASN A 151 1.25 8.71 5.72
CA ASN A 151 1.31 8.41 7.15
C ASN A 151 1.90 9.59 7.91
N ARG A 152 3.03 10.13 7.45
CA ARG A 152 3.76 11.19 8.13
C ARG A 152 2.94 12.49 8.25
N TRP A 153 2.22 12.88 7.20
CA TRP A 153 1.56 14.17 7.12
C TRP A 153 0.06 14.14 7.43
N LEU A 154 -0.57 12.97 7.30
CA LEU A 154 -2.02 12.85 7.47
C LEU A 154 -2.40 11.89 8.60
N VAL A 155 -1.95 10.63 8.54
CA VAL A 155 -2.45 9.58 9.44
C VAL A 155 -1.95 9.76 10.86
N ILE A 156 -0.63 9.81 11.06
CA ILE A 156 -0.02 9.91 12.40
C ILE A 156 -0.45 11.18 13.14
N PRO A 157 -0.38 12.39 12.53
CA PRO A 157 -0.81 13.59 13.24
C PRO A 157 -2.29 13.54 13.66
N THR A 158 -3.15 13.00 12.77
CA THR A 158 -4.58 12.86 13.07
C THR A 158 -4.82 11.82 14.17
N PHE A 159 -4.12 10.68 14.08
CA PHE A 159 -4.21 9.60 15.06
C PHE A 159 -3.72 10.03 16.44
N ASP A 160 -2.56 10.69 16.50
CA ASP A 160 -1.99 11.23 17.74
C ASP A 160 -2.88 12.34 18.33
N PHE A 161 -3.46 13.20 17.49
CA PHE A 161 -4.40 14.24 17.94
C PHE A 161 -5.64 13.63 18.56
N LEU A 162 -6.29 12.69 17.88
CA LEU A 162 -7.49 12.02 18.38
C LEU A 162 -7.19 11.20 19.65
N GLY A 163 -6.02 10.54 19.72
CA GLY A 163 -5.60 9.76 20.87
C GLY A 163 -5.39 10.56 22.16
N LYS A 164 -5.26 11.91 22.08
CA LYS A 164 -5.21 12.78 23.28
C LYS A 164 -6.57 12.93 23.95
N TYR A 165 -7.66 12.78 23.20
CA TYR A 165 -9.02 13.05 23.68
C TYR A 165 -9.87 11.78 23.78
N ILE A 166 -9.53 10.75 23.03
CA ILE A 166 -10.33 9.52 22.87
C ILE A 166 -9.48 8.33 23.27
N ALA A 167 -9.94 7.58 24.27
CA ALA A 167 -9.26 6.37 24.72
C ALA A 167 -9.61 5.11 23.86
N ASN A 168 -10.75 5.16 23.16
CA ASN A 168 -11.20 4.02 22.34
C ASN A 168 -10.61 4.10 20.92
N TYR A 169 -9.68 3.21 20.62
CA TYR A 169 -8.96 3.20 19.34
C TYR A 169 -9.83 2.77 18.15
N GLY A 170 -10.87 1.96 18.34
CA GLY A 170 -11.84 1.69 17.29
C GLY A 170 -12.62 2.95 16.88
N LEU A 171 -12.97 3.81 17.84
CA LEU A 171 -13.57 5.11 17.55
C LEU A 171 -12.58 6.06 16.85
N ILE A 172 -11.30 6.02 17.22
CA ILE A 172 -10.26 6.79 16.54
C ILE A 172 -10.14 6.36 15.07
N ILE A 173 -10.14 5.07 14.79
CA ILE A 173 -10.12 4.53 13.41
C ILE A 173 -11.34 4.99 12.62
N LEU A 174 -12.53 4.97 13.24
CA LEU A 174 -13.76 5.46 12.62
C LEU A 174 -13.64 6.94 12.22
N LEU A 175 -13.22 7.78 13.16
CA LEU A 175 -13.09 9.24 12.93
C LEU A 175 -11.99 9.56 11.93
N LEU A 176 -10.84 8.87 11.98
CA LEU A 176 -9.78 8.96 10.99
C LEU A 176 -10.31 8.61 9.59
N THR A 177 -11.09 7.53 9.47
CA THR A 177 -11.68 7.11 8.21
C THR A 177 -12.63 8.17 7.65
N ILE A 178 -13.51 8.72 8.49
CA ILE A 178 -14.44 9.80 8.12
C ILE A 178 -13.64 11.03 7.65
N PHE A 179 -12.61 11.42 8.38
CA PHE A 179 -11.77 12.58 8.05
C PHE A 179 -11.09 12.40 6.69
N ILE A 180 -10.48 11.24 6.43
CA ILE A 180 -9.87 10.93 5.13
C ILE A 180 -10.92 10.98 4.01
N LYS A 181 -12.12 10.41 4.24
CA LYS A 181 -13.21 10.41 3.25
C LYS A 181 -13.74 11.82 2.95
N ILE A 182 -13.76 12.70 3.94
CA ILE A 182 -14.12 14.11 3.73
C ILE A 182 -13.08 14.80 2.82
N ILE A 183 -11.80 14.62 3.10
CA ILE A 183 -10.71 15.20 2.28
C ILE A 183 -10.79 14.74 0.82
N ILE A 184 -11.10 13.45 0.58
CA ILE A 184 -11.16 12.88 -0.77
C ILE A 184 -12.51 13.17 -1.45
N SER A 185 -13.56 13.51 -0.70
CA SER A 185 -14.94 13.67 -1.20
C SER A 185 -15.06 14.55 -2.44
N PRO A 186 -14.39 15.71 -2.58
CA PRO A 186 -14.49 16.52 -3.81
C PRO A 186 -13.99 15.79 -5.06
N LEU A 187 -12.97 14.94 -4.91
CA LEU A 187 -12.44 14.13 -5.98
C LEU A 187 -13.36 12.96 -6.34
N THR A 188 -13.90 12.31 -5.31
CA THR A 188 -14.90 11.22 -5.47
C THR A 188 -16.16 11.74 -6.19
N TYR A 189 -16.61 12.94 -5.87
CA TYR A 189 -17.73 13.60 -6.55
C TYR A 189 -17.44 13.86 -8.04
N LYS A 190 -16.24 14.39 -8.38
CA LYS A 190 -15.84 14.58 -9.79
C LYS A 190 -15.81 13.27 -10.57
N SER A 191 -15.33 12.22 -9.94
CA SER A 191 -15.31 10.88 -10.55
C SER A 191 -16.73 10.32 -10.71
N TYR A 192 -17.59 10.48 -9.72
CA TYR A 192 -18.99 10.11 -9.81
C TYR A 192 -19.67 10.81 -11.01
N LEU A 193 -19.46 12.12 -11.19
CA LEU A 193 -19.96 12.86 -12.35
C LEU A 193 -19.45 12.30 -13.67
N SER A 194 -18.18 11.89 -13.75
CA SER A 194 -17.62 11.27 -14.96
C SER A 194 -18.30 9.92 -15.26
N THR A 195 -18.49 9.10 -14.24
CA THR A 195 -19.20 7.81 -14.37
C THR A 195 -20.67 7.99 -14.75
N ALA A 196 -21.36 8.98 -14.16
CA ALA A 196 -22.75 9.31 -14.52
C ALA A 196 -22.86 9.75 -15.98
N LYS A 197 -21.91 10.57 -16.48
CA LYS A 197 -21.87 10.95 -17.89
C LYS A 197 -21.66 9.74 -18.82
N MET A 198 -20.78 8.81 -18.46
CA MET A 198 -20.57 7.58 -19.24
C MET A 198 -21.83 6.72 -19.28
N ARG A 199 -22.57 6.64 -18.15
CA ARG A 199 -23.85 5.91 -18.09
C ARG A 199 -24.88 6.52 -19.04
N LEU A 200 -24.97 7.84 -19.14
CA LEU A 200 -25.88 8.53 -20.06
C LEU A 200 -25.53 8.30 -21.54
N LEU A 201 -24.28 7.99 -21.88
CA LEU A 201 -23.81 7.65 -23.21
C LEU A 201 -24.03 6.16 -23.59
N LYS A 202 -24.51 5.35 -22.65
CA LYS A 202 -24.69 3.91 -22.90
C LYS A 202 -25.47 3.59 -24.19
N PRO A 203 -26.60 4.25 -24.49
CA PRO A 203 -27.34 3.96 -25.72
C PRO A 203 -26.52 4.19 -27.01
N GLU A 204 -25.69 5.25 -27.03
CA GLU A 204 -24.82 5.52 -28.17
C GLU A 204 -23.63 4.53 -28.24
N MET A 205 -23.12 4.10 -27.09
CA MET A 205 -22.09 3.07 -27.00
C MET A 205 -22.62 1.72 -27.51
N ASP A 206 -23.86 1.36 -27.16
CA ASP A 206 -24.48 0.11 -27.61
C ASP A 206 -24.65 0.09 -29.13
N LYS A 207 -25.05 1.20 -29.76
CA LYS A 207 -25.09 1.35 -31.23
C LYS A 207 -23.70 1.16 -31.89
N ILE A 208 -22.61 1.65 -31.25
CA ILE A 208 -21.24 1.43 -31.74
C ILE A 208 -20.88 -0.05 -31.61
N ASN A 209 -21.27 -0.71 -30.51
CA ASN A 209 -21.04 -2.14 -30.30
C ASN A 209 -21.76 -2.99 -31.36
N GLU A 210 -22.99 -2.69 -31.70
CA GLU A 210 -23.76 -3.34 -32.74
C GLU A 210 -23.17 -3.12 -34.14
N LYS A 211 -22.65 -1.91 -34.40
CA LYS A 211 -22.02 -1.57 -35.68
C LYS A 211 -20.70 -2.31 -35.92
N TYR A 212 -19.97 -2.61 -34.84
CA TYR A 212 -18.66 -3.28 -34.91
C TYR A 212 -18.63 -4.53 -34.02
N PRO A 213 -19.33 -5.62 -34.40
CA PRO A 213 -19.46 -6.82 -33.59
C PRO A 213 -18.23 -7.72 -33.65
N LYS A 214 -17.45 -7.65 -34.75
CA LYS A 214 -16.31 -8.56 -34.99
C LYS A 214 -15.05 -8.09 -34.29
N GLN A 215 -14.24 -9.05 -33.88
CA GLN A 215 -12.95 -8.79 -33.21
C GLN A 215 -11.93 -8.10 -34.15
N GLU A 216 -12.04 -8.33 -35.46
CA GLU A 216 -11.24 -7.67 -36.49
C GLU A 216 -11.49 -6.15 -36.55
N ASP A 217 -12.68 -5.69 -36.17
CA ASP A 217 -13.04 -4.27 -36.12
C ASP A 217 -12.75 -3.59 -34.77
N ALA A 218 -12.05 -4.26 -33.85
CA ALA A 218 -11.76 -3.76 -32.50
C ALA A 218 -11.11 -2.36 -32.51
N MET A 219 -10.19 -2.10 -33.44
CA MET A 219 -9.55 -0.79 -33.62
C MET A 219 -10.55 0.29 -34.06
N LYS A 220 -11.43 -0.01 -35.02
CA LYS A 220 -12.48 0.93 -35.49
C LYS A 220 -13.49 1.20 -34.39
N LYS A 221 -13.88 0.18 -33.65
CA LYS A 221 -14.76 0.28 -32.49
C LYS A 221 -14.15 1.19 -31.43
N GLN A 222 -12.88 1.00 -31.08
CA GLN A 222 -12.18 1.82 -30.09
C GLN A 222 -12.06 3.28 -30.56
N GLN A 223 -11.76 3.53 -31.83
CA GLN A 223 -11.73 4.88 -32.40
C GLN A 223 -13.11 5.56 -32.33
N ALA A 224 -14.20 4.84 -32.70
CA ALA A 224 -15.56 5.34 -32.62
C ALA A 224 -15.98 5.67 -31.18
N MET A 225 -15.62 4.81 -30.20
CA MET A 225 -15.85 5.05 -28.78
C MET A 225 -15.09 6.29 -28.27
N MET A 226 -13.82 6.45 -28.65
CA MET A 226 -13.02 7.63 -28.28
C MET A 226 -13.57 8.90 -28.91
N ALA A 227 -14.06 8.84 -30.15
CA ALA A 227 -14.74 9.96 -30.82
C ALA A 227 -16.02 10.35 -30.09
N LEU A 228 -16.83 9.37 -29.67
CA LEU A 228 -18.04 9.60 -28.87
C LEU A 228 -17.71 10.29 -27.54
N TYR A 229 -16.74 9.78 -26.78
CA TYR A 229 -16.31 10.41 -25.51
C TYR A 229 -15.81 11.83 -25.73
N LYS A 230 -15.03 12.06 -26.79
CA LYS A 230 -14.51 13.38 -27.16
C LYS A 230 -15.65 14.34 -27.52
N SER A 231 -16.62 13.93 -28.32
CA SER A 231 -17.78 14.75 -28.71
C SER A 231 -18.65 15.11 -27.50
N ALA A 232 -18.92 14.16 -26.61
CA ALA A 232 -19.70 14.37 -25.40
C ALA A 232 -18.96 15.12 -24.28
N GLY A 233 -17.64 15.32 -24.42
CA GLY A 233 -16.80 15.95 -23.38
C GLY A 233 -16.67 15.12 -22.13
N VAL A 234 -16.62 13.82 -22.28
CA VAL A 234 -16.47 12.85 -21.20
C VAL A 234 -15.04 12.33 -21.19
N ASN A 235 -14.44 12.28 -20.01
CA ASN A 235 -13.15 11.63 -19.82
C ASN A 235 -13.37 10.19 -19.34
N PRO A 236 -13.08 9.16 -20.15
CA PRO A 236 -13.27 7.77 -19.74
C PRO A 236 -12.39 7.38 -18.53
N MET A 237 -11.25 8.05 -18.34
CA MET A 237 -10.39 7.81 -17.19
C MET A 237 -10.85 8.52 -15.91
N GLY A 238 -11.86 9.41 -15.99
CA GLY A 238 -12.35 10.11 -14.82
C GLY A 238 -13.02 9.17 -13.80
N GLY A 239 -13.56 8.04 -14.24
CA GLY A 239 -14.17 7.02 -13.37
C GLY A 239 -13.17 6.26 -12.50
N CYS A 240 -11.93 6.07 -12.95
CA CYS A 240 -10.90 5.35 -12.18
C CYS A 240 -10.04 6.28 -11.28
N LEU A 241 -10.23 7.60 -11.35
CA LEU A 241 -9.47 8.57 -10.57
C LEU A 241 -9.48 8.31 -9.05
N PRO A 242 -10.62 7.91 -8.41
CA PRO A 242 -10.63 7.56 -7.00
C PRO A 242 -9.69 6.42 -6.67
N LEU A 243 -9.59 5.40 -7.51
CA LEU A 243 -8.70 4.27 -7.31
C LEU A 243 -7.24 4.72 -7.25
N LEU A 244 -6.81 5.59 -8.16
CA LEU A 244 -5.44 6.12 -8.20
C LEU A 244 -5.10 6.93 -6.95
N ILE A 245 -6.06 7.69 -6.40
CA ILE A 245 -5.86 8.47 -5.17
C ILE A 245 -5.97 7.60 -3.93
N GLN A 246 -6.84 6.61 -3.97
CA GLN A 246 -7.00 5.64 -2.88
C GLN A 246 -5.76 4.77 -2.71
N PHE A 247 -4.97 4.51 -3.79
CA PHE A 247 -3.83 3.60 -3.75
C PHE A 247 -2.70 4.03 -2.78
N PRO A 248 -2.23 5.30 -2.76
CA PRO A 248 -1.29 5.76 -1.74
C PRO A 248 -1.82 5.65 -0.30
N ILE A 249 -3.13 5.89 -0.11
CA ILE A 249 -3.78 5.76 1.19
C ILE A 249 -3.88 4.29 1.59
N LEU A 250 -4.22 3.41 0.64
CA LEU A 250 -4.22 1.97 0.84
C LEU A 250 -2.88 1.48 1.37
N ILE A 251 -1.79 1.83 0.69
CA ILE A 251 -0.43 1.44 1.10
C ILE A 251 -0.10 2.04 2.48
N ALA A 252 -0.49 3.29 2.72
CA ALA A 252 -0.24 3.94 4.00
C ALA A 252 -0.93 3.20 5.16
N MET A 253 -2.21 2.84 5.01
CA MET A 253 -2.97 2.12 6.03
C MET A 253 -2.45 0.70 6.22
N PHE A 254 -2.11 0.02 5.13
CA PHE A 254 -1.54 -1.33 5.15
C PHE A 254 -0.23 -1.40 5.94
N ARG A 255 0.58 -0.33 5.88
CA ARG A 255 1.81 -0.23 6.67
C ARG A 255 1.60 0.28 8.09
N PHE A 256 0.60 1.14 8.31
CA PHE A 256 0.34 1.79 9.59
C PHE A 256 -0.27 0.83 10.61
N PHE A 257 -1.39 0.19 10.27
CA PHE A 257 -2.17 -0.57 11.25
C PHE A 257 -1.41 -1.73 11.90
N PRO A 258 -0.71 -2.61 11.16
CA PRO A 258 0.03 -3.71 11.79
C PRO A 258 1.27 -3.26 12.57
N ALA A 259 1.82 -2.08 12.25
CA ALA A 259 3.05 -1.57 12.88
C ALA A 259 2.80 -0.52 13.99
N SER A 260 1.54 -0.13 14.23
CA SER A 260 1.19 0.88 15.23
C SER A 260 1.13 0.25 16.62
N ILE A 261 2.14 0.55 17.45
CA ILE A 261 2.19 0.06 18.84
C ILE A 261 1.02 0.57 19.68
N GLU A 262 0.41 1.69 19.30
CA GLU A 262 -0.74 2.26 19.97
C GLU A 262 -1.98 1.35 19.90
N LEU A 263 -2.05 0.48 18.90
CA LEU A 263 -3.15 -0.46 18.69
C LEU A 263 -2.92 -1.80 19.37
N ARG A 264 -1.68 -2.08 19.79
CA ARG A 264 -1.31 -3.34 20.42
C ARG A 264 -2.08 -3.55 21.72
N GLY A 265 -2.78 -4.69 21.84
CA GLY A 265 -3.61 -5.03 22.98
C GLY A 265 -4.83 -4.13 23.19
N LYS A 266 -5.25 -3.36 22.16
CA LYS A 266 -6.46 -2.53 22.22
C LYS A 266 -7.63 -3.27 21.61
N SER A 267 -8.62 -3.57 22.43
CA SER A 267 -9.84 -4.25 22.03
C SER A 267 -10.87 -3.30 21.40
N PHE A 268 -11.65 -3.82 20.45
CA PHE A 268 -12.81 -3.14 19.90
C PHE A 268 -13.84 -4.13 19.36
N LEU A 269 -15.08 -4.01 19.81
CA LEU A 269 -16.18 -4.95 19.52
C LEU A 269 -15.78 -6.38 19.92
N TRP A 270 -15.63 -7.28 18.97
CA TRP A 270 -15.24 -8.68 19.17
C TRP A 270 -13.73 -8.92 18.98
N ALA A 271 -12.97 -7.93 18.53
CA ALA A 271 -11.53 -8.06 18.41
C ALA A 271 -10.85 -7.71 19.73
N ASP A 272 -10.02 -8.62 20.22
CA ASP A 272 -9.24 -8.42 21.44
C ASP A 272 -8.05 -7.48 21.23
N ASP A 273 -7.53 -7.47 20.01
CA ASP A 273 -6.36 -6.67 19.62
C ASP A 273 -6.51 -6.13 18.20
N LEU A 274 -6.52 -4.79 18.06
CA LEU A 274 -6.62 -4.13 16.77
C LEU A 274 -5.34 -4.20 15.93
N SER A 275 -4.19 -4.50 16.52
CA SER A 275 -2.93 -4.68 15.79
C SER A 275 -2.78 -6.08 15.18
N SER A 276 -3.54 -7.05 15.65
CA SER A 276 -3.55 -8.45 15.25
C SER A 276 -4.88 -8.83 14.59
N TYR A 277 -4.98 -10.03 14.07
CA TYR A 277 -6.24 -10.54 13.51
C TYR A 277 -7.26 -10.87 14.62
N ASP A 278 -8.55 -10.68 14.33
CA ASP A 278 -9.65 -11.15 15.15
C ASP A 278 -10.00 -12.60 14.75
N SER A 279 -10.46 -13.39 15.72
CA SER A 279 -10.90 -14.77 15.48
C SER A 279 -12.19 -15.04 16.22
N ILE A 280 -13.26 -15.26 15.45
CA ILE A 280 -14.56 -15.67 16.01
C ILE A 280 -14.76 -17.18 16.00
N LEU A 281 -13.95 -17.89 15.19
CA LEU A 281 -14.01 -19.33 15.04
C LEU A 281 -12.62 -19.87 14.73
N HIS A 282 -12.16 -20.86 15.46
CA HIS A 282 -10.98 -21.65 15.14
C HIS A 282 -11.36 -22.91 14.40
N LEU A 283 -10.66 -23.17 13.30
CA LEU A 283 -10.84 -24.37 12.49
C LEU A 283 -9.94 -25.49 13.02
N PRO A 284 -10.36 -26.76 12.96
CA PRO A 284 -9.52 -27.88 13.40
C PRO A 284 -8.42 -28.25 12.37
N PHE A 285 -8.30 -27.50 11.28
CA PHE A 285 -7.32 -27.70 10.20
C PHE A 285 -6.88 -26.34 9.65
N ASP A 286 -5.69 -26.32 9.11
CA ASP A 286 -5.13 -25.12 8.43
C ASP A 286 -5.50 -25.13 6.94
N ILE A 287 -6.09 -24.02 6.47
CA ILE A 287 -6.38 -23.80 5.04
C ILE A 287 -5.21 -23.02 4.45
N PRO A 288 -4.51 -23.54 3.41
CA PRO A 288 -3.41 -22.84 2.79
C PRO A 288 -3.76 -21.41 2.41
N PHE A 289 -2.94 -20.44 2.80
CA PHE A 289 -3.09 -19.00 2.60
C PHE A 289 -4.23 -18.33 3.38
N TYR A 290 -5.11 -19.09 3.99
CA TYR A 290 -6.23 -18.57 4.80
C TYR A 290 -5.93 -18.65 6.30
N GLY A 291 -5.38 -19.78 6.75
CA GLY A 291 -5.09 -20.08 8.15
C GLY A 291 -6.12 -21.00 8.81
N ASP A 292 -6.02 -21.13 10.11
CA ASP A 292 -6.82 -21.99 10.99
C ASP A 292 -7.98 -21.27 11.70
N HIS A 293 -8.31 -20.04 11.28
CA HIS A 293 -9.31 -19.21 11.95
C HIS A 293 -10.14 -18.39 10.96
N VAL A 294 -11.24 -17.84 11.46
CA VAL A 294 -12.12 -16.94 10.71
C VAL A 294 -12.16 -15.58 11.38
N SER A 295 -11.64 -14.55 10.65
CA SER A 295 -11.76 -13.16 11.05
C SER A 295 -13.12 -12.60 10.60
N LEU A 296 -13.91 -12.10 11.54
CA LEU A 296 -15.19 -11.49 11.21
C LEU A 296 -15.01 -10.13 10.54
N PHE A 297 -14.01 -9.33 10.96
CA PHE A 297 -13.73 -8.07 10.29
C PHE A 297 -13.28 -8.28 8.84
N ALA A 298 -12.45 -9.29 8.56
CA ALA A 298 -12.05 -9.62 7.20
C ALA A 298 -13.24 -10.10 6.34
N LEU A 299 -14.13 -10.91 6.92
CA LEU A 299 -15.34 -11.38 6.24
C LEU A 299 -16.29 -10.21 5.91
N LEU A 300 -16.60 -9.36 6.89
CA LEU A 300 -17.45 -8.18 6.69
C LEU A 300 -16.83 -7.20 5.68
N MET A 301 -15.51 -7.02 5.73
CA MET A 301 -14.77 -6.21 4.76
C MET A 301 -14.92 -6.79 3.35
N ALA A 302 -14.71 -8.09 3.15
CA ALA A 302 -14.84 -8.74 1.85
C ALA A 302 -16.28 -8.63 1.29
N VAL A 303 -17.29 -8.81 2.14
CA VAL A 303 -18.71 -8.59 1.77
C VAL A 303 -18.93 -7.12 1.37
N SER A 304 -18.38 -6.17 2.12
CA SER A 304 -18.51 -4.74 1.80
C SER A 304 -17.82 -4.39 0.47
N VAL A 305 -16.66 -4.99 0.17
CA VAL A 305 -15.96 -4.84 -1.11
C VAL A 305 -16.79 -5.40 -2.25
N PHE A 306 -17.39 -6.59 -2.07
CA PHE A 306 -18.29 -7.19 -3.06
C PHE A 306 -19.48 -6.27 -3.38
N ILE A 307 -20.16 -5.76 -2.35
CA ILE A 307 -21.31 -4.86 -2.53
C ILE A 307 -20.89 -3.57 -3.25
N THR A 308 -19.78 -2.94 -2.80
CA THR A 308 -19.25 -1.71 -3.42
C THR A 308 -18.86 -1.94 -4.89
N SER A 309 -18.20 -3.08 -5.17
CA SER A 309 -17.84 -3.46 -6.54
C SER A 309 -19.08 -3.68 -7.43
N LYS A 310 -20.14 -4.31 -6.90
CA LYS A 310 -21.40 -4.52 -7.61
C LYS A 310 -22.09 -3.19 -7.92
N ILE A 311 -22.14 -2.25 -6.96
CA ILE A 311 -22.68 -0.91 -7.16
C ILE A 311 -21.87 -0.16 -8.24
N SER A 312 -20.54 -0.15 -8.12
CA SER A 312 -19.65 0.52 -9.07
C SER A 312 -19.75 -0.07 -10.47
N TYR A 313 -19.81 -1.40 -10.58
CA TYR A 313 -19.98 -2.08 -11.87
C TYR A 313 -21.31 -1.74 -12.53
N SER A 314 -22.41 -1.70 -11.76
CA SER A 314 -23.74 -1.33 -12.30
C SER A 314 -23.80 0.10 -12.81
N GLN A 315 -22.94 0.98 -12.30
CA GLN A 315 -22.85 2.39 -12.71
C GLN A 315 -21.95 2.62 -13.93
N THR A 316 -21.07 1.65 -14.25
CA THR A 316 -20.15 1.77 -15.38
C THR A 316 -20.79 1.16 -16.62
N ALA A 317 -20.95 1.97 -17.68
CA ALA A 317 -21.49 1.50 -18.96
C ALA A 317 -20.42 0.64 -19.68
N GLN A 318 -20.26 -0.60 -19.26
CA GLN A 318 -19.33 -1.52 -19.90
C GLN A 318 -20.10 -2.52 -20.76
N ALA A 319 -19.87 -2.47 -22.06
CA ALA A 319 -20.48 -3.36 -23.01
C ALA A 319 -19.40 -4.10 -23.82
N GLY A 320 -19.48 -5.42 -23.85
CA GLY A 320 -18.67 -6.29 -24.71
C GLY A 320 -18.24 -7.59 -24.04
N PRO A 321 -18.06 -8.68 -24.80
CA PRO A 321 -17.67 -9.99 -24.30
C PRO A 321 -16.29 -10.01 -23.59
N GLN A 322 -15.37 -9.14 -24.02
CA GLN A 322 -14.04 -9.01 -23.42
C GLN A 322 -14.08 -8.48 -21.95
N MET A 323 -15.20 -7.84 -21.56
CA MET A 323 -15.38 -7.31 -20.22
C MET A 323 -15.98 -8.34 -19.23
N ALA A 324 -16.43 -9.49 -19.70
CA ALA A 324 -16.99 -10.54 -18.83
C ALA A 324 -15.92 -11.10 -17.87
N GLY A 325 -14.69 -11.32 -18.34
CA GLY A 325 -13.57 -11.75 -17.50
C GLY A 325 -13.20 -10.71 -16.44
N MET A 326 -13.17 -9.44 -16.79
CA MET A 326 -12.94 -8.34 -15.85
C MET A 326 -14.06 -8.23 -14.81
N LYS A 327 -15.32 -8.45 -15.22
CA LYS A 327 -16.46 -8.50 -14.30
C LYS A 327 -16.28 -9.60 -13.27
N PHE A 328 -15.94 -10.82 -13.70
CA PHE A 328 -15.72 -11.95 -12.79
C PHE A 328 -14.57 -11.65 -11.82
N MET A 329 -13.46 -11.14 -12.33
CA MET A 329 -12.30 -10.76 -11.53
C MET A 329 -12.65 -9.72 -10.47
N MET A 330 -13.35 -8.64 -10.83
CA MET A 330 -13.67 -7.54 -9.90
C MET A 330 -14.77 -7.90 -8.90
N LEU A 331 -15.79 -8.67 -9.31
CA LEU A 331 -16.94 -8.95 -8.45
C LEU A 331 -16.72 -10.15 -7.53
N TYR A 332 -16.00 -11.17 -7.96
CA TYR A 332 -15.89 -12.42 -7.24
C TYR A 332 -14.46 -12.72 -6.80
N LEU A 333 -13.51 -12.69 -7.75
CA LEU A 333 -12.14 -13.10 -7.44
C LEU A 333 -11.45 -12.12 -6.48
N MET A 334 -11.58 -10.81 -6.72
CA MET A 334 -10.93 -9.78 -5.89
C MET A 334 -11.44 -9.78 -4.43
N PRO A 335 -12.76 -9.77 -4.12
CA PRO A 335 -13.21 -9.88 -2.73
C PRO A 335 -12.78 -11.18 -2.05
N LEU A 336 -12.78 -12.31 -2.79
CA LEU A 336 -12.33 -13.59 -2.27
C LEU A 336 -10.83 -13.57 -1.95
N MET A 337 -9.99 -13.06 -2.85
CA MET A 337 -8.55 -12.92 -2.61
C MET A 337 -8.27 -12.00 -1.40
N LEU A 338 -9.01 -10.90 -1.27
CA LEU A 338 -8.88 -10.01 -0.12
C LEU A 338 -9.28 -10.71 1.17
N LEU A 339 -10.34 -11.53 1.19
CA LEU A 339 -10.71 -12.32 2.35
C LEU A 339 -9.57 -13.23 2.79
N PHE A 340 -8.96 -13.98 1.86
CA PHE A 340 -7.85 -14.88 2.18
C PHE A 340 -6.65 -14.11 2.73
N TRP A 341 -6.32 -12.99 2.13
CA TRP A 341 -5.16 -12.21 2.51
C TRP A 341 -5.36 -11.49 3.85
N PHE A 342 -6.51 -10.85 4.05
CA PHE A 342 -6.78 -10.05 5.24
C PHE A 342 -7.16 -10.88 6.47
N ASN A 343 -7.48 -12.17 6.30
CA ASN A 343 -7.84 -13.04 7.42
C ASN A 343 -6.74 -13.10 8.49
N ASN A 344 -5.47 -13.08 8.07
CA ASN A 344 -4.29 -13.12 8.95
C ASN A 344 -3.70 -11.74 9.26
N TYR A 345 -4.39 -10.66 8.87
CA TYR A 345 -3.91 -9.30 9.05
C TYR A 345 -4.60 -8.57 10.21
N SER A 346 -4.04 -7.41 10.59
CA SER A 346 -4.59 -6.52 11.63
C SER A 346 -6.10 -6.30 11.45
N SER A 347 -6.87 -6.60 12.52
CA SER A 347 -8.31 -6.36 12.57
C SER A 347 -8.65 -4.86 12.44
N GLY A 348 -7.78 -3.97 12.93
CA GLY A 348 -7.90 -2.53 12.72
C GLY A 348 -7.85 -2.13 11.25
N LEU A 349 -7.02 -2.80 10.44
CA LEU A 349 -6.95 -2.58 8.99
C LEU A 349 -8.24 -3.04 8.30
N SER A 350 -8.72 -4.25 8.61
CA SER A 350 -9.97 -4.80 8.08
C SER A 350 -11.17 -3.94 8.47
N TYR A 351 -11.22 -3.45 9.70
CA TYR A 351 -12.23 -2.51 10.19
C TYR A 351 -12.17 -1.17 9.43
N TYR A 352 -10.99 -0.59 9.24
CA TYR A 352 -10.83 0.63 8.44
C TYR A 352 -11.41 0.45 7.03
N TYR A 353 -11.13 -0.66 6.35
CA TYR A 353 -11.65 -0.93 5.02
C TYR A 353 -13.16 -1.15 4.99
N LEU A 354 -13.70 -1.86 5.97
CA LEU A 354 -15.15 -2.04 6.15
C LEU A 354 -15.84 -0.67 6.24
N VAL A 355 -15.41 0.17 7.18
CA VAL A 355 -15.97 1.52 7.38
C VAL A 355 -15.79 2.39 6.14
N SER A 356 -14.61 2.36 5.52
CA SER A 356 -14.29 3.08 4.29
C SER A 356 -15.24 2.72 3.14
N ASN A 357 -15.57 1.44 2.97
CA ASN A 357 -16.52 0.97 1.96
C ASN A 357 -17.96 1.40 2.28
N ILE A 358 -18.38 1.29 3.54
CA ILE A 358 -19.71 1.74 3.98
C ILE A 358 -19.89 3.24 3.69
N ILE A 359 -18.90 4.06 4.04
CA ILE A 359 -18.93 5.51 3.76
C ILE A 359 -18.98 5.75 2.24
N THR A 360 -18.19 5.00 1.44
CA THR A 360 -18.21 5.13 -0.04
C THR A 360 -19.57 4.78 -0.62
N MET A 361 -20.23 3.74 -0.12
CA MET A 361 -21.60 3.42 -0.51
C MET A 361 -22.55 4.57 -0.17
N GLY A 362 -22.48 5.08 1.07
CA GLY A 362 -23.28 6.24 1.48
C GLY A 362 -23.03 7.47 0.61
N GLN A 363 -21.76 7.82 0.33
CA GLN A 363 -21.42 8.93 -0.59
C GLN A 363 -22.01 8.71 -2.00
N THR A 364 -21.97 7.48 -2.50
CA THR A 364 -22.51 7.16 -3.81
C THR A 364 -24.03 7.38 -3.86
N PHE A 365 -24.77 6.99 -2.83
CA PHE A 365 -26.21 7.26 -2.71
C PHE A 365 -26.50 8.75 -2.63
N VAL A 366 -25.75 9.50 -1.80
CA VAL A 366 -25.89 10.96 -1.67
C VAL A 366 -25.64 11.65 -3.01
N PHE A 367 -24.56 11.28 -3.71
CA PHE A 367 -24.24 11.87 -5.02
C PHE A 367 -25.30 11.55 -6.07
N ARG A 368 -25.88 10.35 -6.05
CA ARG A 368 -26.99 9.97 -6.92
C ARG A 368 -28.22 10.85 -6.69
N TYR A 369 -28.51 11.22 -5.46
CA TYR A 369 -29.62 12.09 -5.12
C TYR A 369 -29.39 13.56 -5.52
N ILE A 370 -28.16 14.05 -5.35
CA ILE A 370 -27.80 15.46 -5.65
C ILE A 370 -27.67 15.70 -7.16
N VAL A 371 -27.16 14.70 -7.92
CA VAL A 371 -26.88 14.87 -9.36
C VAL A 371 -28.14 14.66 -10.19
N ASN A 372 -28.67 15.74 -10.78
CA ASN A 372 -29.78 15.68 -11.73
C ASN A 372 -29.26 15.22 -13.10
N GLU A 373 -29.62 14.00 -13.50
CA GLU A 373 -29.16 13.38 -14.73
C GLU A 373 -29.69 14.09 -16.00
N ASP A 374 -30.91 14.65 -15.97
CA ASP A 374 -31.50 15.37 -17.11
C ASP A 374 -30.72 16.66 -17.40
N LYS A 375 -30.40 17.44 -16.35
CA LYS A 375 -29.55 18.64 -16.47
C LYS A 375 -28.13 18.27 -16.94
N LEU A 376 -27.61 17.16 -16.48
CA LEU A 376 -26.29 16.66 -16.89
C LEU A 376 -26.31 16.29 -18.39
N HIS A 377 -27.33 15.59 -18.83
CA HIS A 377 -27.49 15.20 -20.22
C HIS A 377 -27.68 16.43 -21.17
N GLN A 378 -28.46 17.42 -20.77
CA GLN A 378 -28.59 18.67 -21.50
C GLN A 378 -27.25 19.39 -21.67
N ARG A 379 -26.50 19.55 -20.58
CA ARG A 379 -25.15 20.13 -20.61
C ARG A 379 -24.18 19.36 -21.51
N MET A 380 -24.28 18.03 -21.55
CA MET A 380 -23.48 17.21 -22.46
C MET A 380 -23.83 17.48 -23.93
N LYS A 381 -25.13 17.58 -24.27
CA LYS A 381 -25.58 17.93 -25.61
C LYS A 381 -25.14 19.34 -26.04
N GLU A 382 -25.23 20.32 -25.15
CA GLU A 382 -24.75 21.67 -25.39
C GLU A 382 -23.22 21.70 -25.61
N ASN A 383 -22.48 20.99 -24.80
CA ASN A 383 -21.02 20.88 -24.93
C ASN A 383 -20.58 20.15 -26.21
N ALA A 384 -21.38 19.20 -26.69
CA ALA A 384 -21.13 18.54 -27.97
C ALA A 384 -21.27 19.48 -29.19
N ARG A 385 -22.07 20.52 -29.06
CA ARG A 385 -22.28 21.56 -30.12
C ARG A 385 -21.18 22.63 -30.14
N LYS A 386 -20.39 22.79 -29.06
CA LYS A 386 -19.34 23.81 -28.97
C LYS A 386 -18.05 23.33 -29.65
N PRO A 387 -17.41 24.14 -30.52
CA PRO A 387 -16.13 23.81 -31.11
C PRO A 387 -15.06 23.67 -29.99
N LYS A 388 -14.44 22.50 -29.90
CA LYS A 388 -13.43 22.23 -28.85
C LYS A 388 -12.04 22.54 -29.35
N LYS A 389 -11.31 23.40 -28.63
CA LYS A 389 -9.86 23.55 -28.82
C LYS A 389 -9.20 22.25 -28.32
N MET A 390 -8.45 21.60 -29.19
CA MET A 390 -7.66 20.41 -28.81
C MET A 390 -6.54 20.82 -27.88
N SER A 391 -6.31 20.06 -26.82
CA SER A 391 -5.13 20.26 -25.96
C SER A 391 -3.84 19.94 -26.74
N LYS A 392 -2.73 20.56 -26.39
CA LYS A 392 -1.41 20.29 -27.02
C LYS A 392 -1.02 18.81 -26.96
N PHE A 393 -1.43 18.11 -25.90
CA PHE A 393 -1.20 16.68 -25.75
C PHE A 393 -2.05 15.86 -26.75
N GLN A 394 -3.31 16.22 -26.92
CA GLN A 394 -4.20 15.55 -27.89
C GLN A 394 -3.74 15.78 -29.33
N GLN A 395 -3.25 16.98 -29.68
CA GLN A 395 -2.69 17.26 -30.98
C GLN A 395 -1.47 16.39 -31.27
N ARG A 396 -0.51 16.30 -30.33
CA ARG A 396 0.65 15.42 -30.45
C ARG A 396 0.28 13.94 -30.55
N TYR A 397 -0.71 13.51 -29.81
CA TYR A 397 -1.17 12.11 -29.86
C TYR A 397 -1.83 11.79 -31.22
N GLU A 398 -2.66 12.67 -31.75
CA GLU A 398 -3.25 12.51 -33.10
C GLU A 398 -2.16 12.53 -34.21
N GLU A 399 -1.16 13.39 -34.09
CA GLU A 399 -0.03 13.40 -35.02
C GLU A 399 0.76 12.09 -34.98
N LEU A 400 1.05 11.57 -33.79
CA LEU A 400 1.71 10.27 -33.61
C LEU A 400 0.89 9.10 -34.19
N MET A 401 -0.43 9.12 -34.02
CA MET A 401 -1.31 8.09 -34.55
C MET A 401 -1.38 8.18 -36.09
N LYS A 402 -1.46 9.39 -36.68
CA LYS A 402 -1.42 9.59 -38.11
C LYS A 402 -0.08 9.12 -38.72
N GLN A 403 1.04 9.43 -38.06
CA GLN A 403 2.35 8.94 -38.49
C GLN A 403 2.45 7.41 -38.45
N ARG A 404 1.94 6.76 -37.40
CA ARG A 404 1.89 5.30 -37.32
C ARG A 404 1.02 4.69 -38.40
N GLU A 405 -0.13 5.28 -38.69
CA GLU A 405 -1.01 4.80 -39.76
C GLU A 405 -0.36 4.96 -41.15
N GLN A 406 0.34 6.08 -41.41
CA GLN A 406 1.09 6.28 -42.64
C GLN A 406 2.23 5.26 -42.79
N LEU A 407 3.00 5.01 -41.71
CA LEU A 407 4.04 3.99 -41.71
C LEU A 407 3.49 2.58 -41.95
N ALA A 408 2.36 2.25 -41.32
CA ALA A 408 1.68 0.96 -41.54
C ALA A 408 1.21 0.79 -43.01
N ARG A 409 0.64 1.86 -43.61
CA ARG A 409 0.25 1.86 -45.05
C ARG A 409 1.46 1.73 -45.96
N GLN A 410 2.57 2.41 -45.69
CA GLN A 410 3.81 2.29 -46.46
C GLN A 410 4.41 0.86 -46.35
N GLN A 411 4.41 0.26 -45.17
CA GLN A 411 4.88 -1.11 -44.95
C GLN A 411 4.00 -2.14 -45.68
N ALA A 412 2.67 -1.94 -45.65
CA ALA A 412 1.73 -2.79 -46.37
C ALA A 412 1.92 -2.66 -47.89
N ALA A 413 2.11 -1.46 -48.42
CA ALA A 413 2.39 -1.22 -49.83
C ALA A 413 3.76 -1.80 -50.29
N ALA A 414 4.79 -1.71 -49.45
CA ALA A 414 6.08 -2.28 -49.70
C ALA A 414 6.05 -3.82 -49.69
N ARG A 415 5.21 -4.42 -48.84
CA ARG A 415 5.01 -5.88 -48.77
C ARG A 415 4.25 -6.42 -50.00
N ASN A 416 3.29 -5.64 -50.53
CA ASN A 416 2.57 -6.00 -51.75
C ASN A 416 3.41 -5.84 -53.06
N LYS A 417 4.45 -5.02 -53.05
CA LYS A 417 5.39 -4.88 -54.17
C LYS A 417 6.49 -5.96 -54.18
N ARG A 418 6.63 -6.73 -53.08
CA ARG A 418 7.58 -7.85 -52.98
C ARG A 418 6.97 -9.21 -53.19
N LYS A 419 5.66 -9.29 -53.37
CA LYS A 419 4.93 -10.43 -53.93
C LYS A 419 4.64 -10.20 -55.40
#